data_5985824100bf872542497b370e42849a
#
_entry.id   5985824100bf872542497b370e42849a
#
_cell.length_a   1.000
_cell.length_b   1.000
_cell.length_c   1.000
_cell.angle_alpha   90.00
_cell.angle_beta   90.00
_cell.angle_gamma   90.00
#
_symmetry.space_group_name_H-M   'P 1'
#
loop_
_entity.id
_entity.type
_entity.pdbx_description
1 polymer ?
#
loop_
_entity_poly.entity_id
_entity_poly.type
_entity_poly.pdbx_seq_one_letter_code
_entity_poly.pdbx_strand_id
1 'polypeptide(L)'
;MTPLLGLAAKSLWSRRITAGLTVFSIGVSVMLLLAVEKVRSEARESFASTISGTDLIVGARGGPVNLLLYSVFRIGEPTTNVSWRSYRMVASHPDVAWAIPISLGDSHRGFRVVGTSTGYFEHFRYGRKRSLAFEAGRPFEALYEAVLGADVARTLGYAIGDEITVAHGIGEVSFVNHAEHPFRVTGILAPTATPVDRAVHVSVEAVSAIHAPWQPGGQDRPAAGTPAPPPSLTAEPHGPTPPIEAGGHDHGHETLHERVEVDAARPASSPPQDGQADYPTERGPAPTGITAFLVGMKTPVATLQMQRALNEYRDEPLLAIMPGVTLQQLWQVVGIGDRALLVIAACVVLAGLTGMVTALLTSLNERRREMAVLRSVGARPAHVFALLVLESGLLASAGAMLGVLLAWTGLRVGEPLLERRFGLFFDLTAPSGYDLAVTGVVIAAGLCAGTLPAWQAYRNSLADGLSMRI
;
A
#
# COMPACT_ATOMS: atom_id res chain seq x y z
N MET A 1 33.01 38.45 16.41
CA MET A 1 32.36 37.58 15.40
C MET A 1 31.38 38.33 14.49
N THR A 2 30.67 39.34 14.97
CA THR A 2 29.75 40.17 14.19
C THR A 2 30.29 40.81 12.91
N PRO A 3 31.54 41.37 12.85
CA PRO A 3 32.07 42.00 11.62
C PRO A 3 32.39 40.97 10.52
N LEU A 4 32.83 39.73 10.86
CA LEU A 4 33.12 38.69 9.88
C LEU A 4 31.86 38.15 9.21
N LEU A 5 30.74 37.98 9.96
CA LEU A 5 29.44 37.60 9.41
C LEU A 5 28.90 38.66 8.44
N GLY A 6 29.01 39.94 8.79
CA GLY A 6 28.62 41.03 7.91
C GLY A 6 29.44 41.08 6.62
N LEU A 7 30.75 40.77 6.70
CA LEU A 7 31.63 40.70 5.54
C LEU A 7 31.28 39.49 4.63
N ALA A 8 31.02 38.29 5.24
CA ALA A 8 30.60 37.11 4.54
C ALA A 8 29.27 37.33 3.78
N ALA A 9 28.29 37.94 4.41
CA ALA A 9 27.01 38.26 3.82
C ALA A 9 27.14 39.26 2.63
N LYS A 10 27.94 40.33 2.79
CA LYS A 10 28.22 41.27 1.69
C LYS A 10 28.96 40.62 0.52
N SER A 11 29.89 39.73 0.82
CA SER A 11 30.60 38.94 -0.16
C SER A 11 29.67 38.02 -0.98
N LEU A 12 28.74 37.33 -0.32
CA LEU A 12 27.74 36.52 -1.00
C LEU A 12 26.77 37.38 -1.82
N TRP A 13 26.42 38.57 -1.35
CA TRP A 13 25.56 39.50 -2.07
C TRP A 13 26.16 40.02 -3.38
N SER A 14 27.48 40.26 -3.40
CA SER A 14 28.19 40.67 -4.65
C SER A 14 28.12 39.57 -5.74
N ARG A 15 27.87 38.30 -5.37
CA ARG A 15 27.78 37.12 -6.24
C ARG A 15 26.41 36.44 -6.12
N ARG A 16 25.37 37.23 -5.97
CA ARG A 16 24.01 36.76 -5.70
C ARG A 16 23.52 35.67 -6.67
N ILE A 17 23.95 35.65 -7.92
CA ILE A 17 23.53 34.66 -8.93
C ILE A 17 24.16 33.28 -8.57
N THR A 18 25.49 33.20 -8.42
CA THR A 18 26.19 31.97 -8.09
C THR A 18 25.79 31.47 -6.68
N ALA A 19 25.72 32.37 -5.71
CA ALA A 19 25.24 32.04 -4.37
C ALA A 19 23.78 31.54 -4.40
N GLY A 20 22.92 32.18 -5.15
CA GLY A 20 21.52 31.78 -5.31
C GLY A 20 21.37 30.41 -5.97
N LEU A 21 22.13 30.12 -7.03
CA LEU A 21 22.14 28.80 -7.67
C LEU A 21 22.64 27.71 -6.69
N THR A 22 23.67 28.01 -5.91
CA THR A 22 24.19 27.09 -4.90
C THR A 22 23.16 26.81 -3.79
N VAL A 23 22.53 27.86 -3.26
CA VAL A 23 21.47 27.76 -2.27
C VAL A 23 20.28 26.97 -2.82
N PHE A 24 19.89 27.23 -4.08
CA PHE A 24 18.81 26.49 -4.74
C PHE A 24 19.16 25.02 -4.94
N SER A 25 20.39 24.71 -5.39
CA SER A 25 20.85 23.32 -5.56
C SER A 25 20.84 22.54 -4.25
N ILE A 26 21.37 23.13 -3.15
CA ILE A 26 21.33 22.52 -1.82
C ILE A 26 19.86 22.39 -1.34
N GLY A 27 19.05 23.44 -1.60
CA GLY A 27 17.64 23.45 -1.23
C GLY A 27 16.84 22.34 -1.90
N VAL A 28 16.99 22.14 -3.20
CA VAL A 28 16.34 21.03 -3.92
C VAL A 28 16.82 19.68 -3.40
N SER A 29 18.11 19.54 -3.09
CA SER A 29 18.67 18.31 -2.54
C SER A 29 18.05 17.96 -1.17
N VAL A 30 17.97 18.94 -0.28
CA VAL A 30 17.36 18.79 1.05
C VAL A 30 15.85 18.56 0.95
N MET A 31 15.16 19.31 0.07
CA MET A 31 13.75 19.11 -0.21
C MET A 31 13.46 17.67 -0.63
N LEU A 32 14.24 17.12 -1.58
CA LEU A 32 14.06 15.75 -2.06
C LEU A 32 14.27 14.73 -0.94
N LEU A 33 15.33 14.90 -0.13
CA LEU A 33 15.61 14.01 1.00
C LEU A 33 14.47 14.00 2.03
N LEU A 34 13.97 15.18 2.42
CA LEU A 34 12.89 15.30 3.40
C LEU A 34 11.54 14.82 2.83
N ALA A 35 11.24 15.16 1.57
CA ALA A 35 10.00 14.74 0.93
C ALA A 35 9.93 13.21 0.77
N VAL A 36 11.01 12.57 0.31
CA VAL A 36 11.09 11.11 0.18
C VAL A 36 10.89 10.44 1.54
N GLU A 37 11.58 10.92 2.58
CA GLU A 37 11.45 10.35 3.92
C GLU A 37 10.04 10.53 4.49
N LYS A 38 9.45 11.72 4.31
CA LYS A 38 8.09 12.01 4.81
C LYS A 38 7.05 11.14 4.12
N VAL A 39 7.08 11.06 2.78
CA VAL A 39 6.17 10.19 2.02
C VAL A 39 6.35 8.72 2.43
N ARG A 40 7.59 8.27 2.61
CA ARG A 40 7.90 6.91 3.05
C ARG A 40 7.34 6.60 4.43
N SER A 41 7.55 7.49 5.41
CA SER A 41 7.08 7.29 6.79
C SER A 41 5.55 7.29 6.88
N GLU A 42 4.89 8.21 6.16
CA GLU A 42 3.44 8.30 6.14
C GLU A 42 2.80 7.13 5.38
N ALA A 43 3.39 6.71 4.25
CA ALA A 43 2.94 5.51 3.55
C ALA A 43 3.01 4.29 4.49
N ARG A 44 4.12 4.13 5.22
CA ARG A 44 4.27 3.02 6.17
C ARG A 44 3.24 3.09 7.30
N GLU A 45 2.99 4.26 7.86
CA GLU A 45 2.01 4.46 8.92
C GLU A 45 0.57 4.24 8.39
N SER A 46 0.25 4.75 7.20
CA SER A 46 -1.05 4.54 6.55
C SER A 46 -1.32 3.05 6.30
N PHE A 47 -0.35 2.33 5.74
CA PHE A 47 -0.48 0.88 5.56
C PHE A 47 -0.60 0.14 6.91
N ALA A 48 0.22 0.48 7.89
CA ALA A 48 0.16 -0.14 9.22
C ALA A 48 -1.16 0.11 9.93
N SER A 49 -1.80 1.23 9.64
CA SER A 49 -3.05 1.63 10.27
C SER A 49 -4.30 1.21 9.49
N THR A 50 -4.15 0.67 8.27
CA THR A 50 -5.29 0.24 7.43
C THR A 50 -6.20 -0.76 8.15
N ILE A 51 -5.63 -1.63 8.99
CA ILE A 51 -6.37 -2.56 9.84
C ILE A 51 -5.89 -2.41 11.28
N SER A 52 -6.70 -1.78 12.11
CA SER A 52 -6.40 -1.59 13.53
C SER A 52 -7.49 -2.25 14.38
N GLY A 53 -7.09 -2.84 15.51
CA GLY A 53 -8.03 -3.50 16.41
C GLY A 53 -8.52 -4.88 15.95
N THR A 54 -7.94 -5.46 14.89
CA THR A 54 -8.09 -6.86 14.51
C THR A 54 -6.90 -7.64 15.04
N ASP A 55 -7.16 -8.68 15.83
CA ASP A 55 -6.11 -9.46 16.46
C ASP A 55 -5.58 -10.55 15.54
N LEU A 56 -6.48 -11.24 14.83
CA LEU A 56 -6.13 -12.31 13.89
C LEU A 56 -6.86 -12.12 12.54
N ILE A 57 -6.19 -12.53 11.48
CA ILE A 57 -6.80 -12.81 10.18
C ILE A 57 -6.61 -14.30 9.92
N VAL A 58 -7.69 -14.98 9.59
CA VAL A 58 -7.68 -16.40 9.32
C VAL A 58 -8.11 -16.67 7.89
N GLY A 59 -7.37 -17.52 7.21
CA GLY A 59 -7.64 -17.93 5.83
C GLY A 59 -7.14 -19.35 5.58
N ALA A 60 -7.25 -19.82 4.34
CA ALA A 60 -6.65 -21.09 3.95
C ALA A 60 -5.11 -21.02 4.05
N ARG A 61 -4.48 -22.17 4.30
CA ARG A 61 -3.03 -22.26 4.46
C ARG A 61 -2.30 -21.84 3.19
N GLY A 62 -1.50 -20.78 3.33
CA GLY A 62 -0.72 -20.18 2.25
C GLY A 62 0.37 -19.27 2.82
N GLY A 63 0.78 -18.26 2.07
CA GLY A 63 1.73 -17.26 2.55
C GLY A 63 1.09 -16.24 3.48
N PRO A 64 1.68 -15.91 4.65
CA PRO A 64 1.13 -14.93 5.58
C PRO A 64 0.91 -13.54 4.93
N VAL A 65 1.89 -13.09 4.15
CA VAL A 65 1.81 -11.82 3.42
C VAL A 65 0.70 -11.85 2.38
N ASN A 66 0.53 -12.98 1.66
CA ASN A 66 -0.52 -13.12 0.67
C ASN A 66 -1.92 -13.04 1.30
N LEU A 67 -2.12 -13.75 2.45
CA LEU A 67 -3.35 -13.67 3.23
C LEU A 67 -3.68 -12.22 3.64
N LEU A 68 -2.69 -11.48 4.13
CA LEU A 68 -2.85 -10.08 4.46
C LEU A 68 -3.21 -9.22 3.24
N LEU A 69 -2.51 -9.42 2.11
CA LEU A 69 -2.71 -8.63 0.90
C LEU A 69 -4.12 -8.78 0.33
N TYR A 70 -4.63 -10.00 0.17
CA TYR A 70 -5.96 -10.15 -0.40
C TYR A 70 -7.08 -9.83 0.60
N SER A 71 -6.93 -10.18 1.89
CA SER A 71 -8.00 -9.99 2.87
C SER A 71 -8.18 -8.54 3.33
N VAL A 72 -7.09 -7.75 3.38
CA VAL A 72 -7.11 -6.35 3.85
C VAL A 72 -6.96 -5.38 2.70
N PHE A 73 -5.91 -5.56 1.89
CA PHE A 73 -5.56 -4.61 0.82
C PHE A 73 -6.29 -4.86 -0.50
N ARG A 74 -7.04 -5.97 -0.60
CA ARG A 74 -7.77 -6.37 -1.82
C ARG A 74 -6.86 -6.60 -3.01
N ILE A 75 -5.58 -6.93 -2.77
CA ILE A 75 -4.54 -7.19 -3.76
C ILE A 75 -4.32 -8.70 -3.88
N GLY A 76 -4.39 -9.22 -5.11
CA GLY A 76 -4.28 -10.66 -5.38
C GLY A 76 -5.59 -11.41 -5.15
N GLU A 77 -5.51 -12.74 -5.26
CA GLU A 77 -6.65 -13.65 -5.14
C GLU A 77 -6.34 -14.79 -4.16
N PRO A 78 -7.33 -15.29 -3.43
CA PRO A 78 -7.18 -16.47 -2.61
C PRO A 78 -6.97 -17.69 -3.48
N THR A 79 -6.13 -18.61 -3.05
CA THR A 79 -5.94 -19.91 -3.74
C THR A 79 -7.02 -20.92 -3.37
N THR A 80 -7.60 -20.80 -2.20
CA THR A 80 -8.60 -21.73 -1.65
C THR A 80 -9.46 -20.98 -0.63
N ASN A 81 -10.71 -21.38 -0.48
CA ASN A 81 -11.62 -20.87 0.52
C ASN A 81 -11.52 -21.66 1.83
N VAL A 82 -11.94 -21.03 2.91
CA VAL A 82 -12.16 -21.63 4.24
C VAL A 82 -13.61 -22.06 4.34
N SER A 83 -13.87 -23.25 4.91
CA SER A 83 -15.23 -23.72 5.10
C SER A 83 -16.02 -22.86 6.09
N TRP A 84 -17.31 -22.69 5.82
CA TRP A 84 -18.22 -21.99 6.73
C TRP A 84 -18.28 -22.65 8.12
N ARG A 85 -18.05 -23.97 8.18
CA ARG A 85 -17.96 -24.73 9.43
C ARG A 85 -16.81 -24.24 10.31
N SER A 86 -15.61 -24.09 9.74
CA SER A 86 -14.43 -23.61 10.47
C SER A 86 -14.58 -22.15 10.91
N TYR A 87 -15.19 -21.29 10.07
CA TYR A 87 -15.54 -19.94 10.49
C TYR A 87 -16.46 -19.94 11.72
N ARG A 88 -17.56 -20.72 11.67
CA ARG A 88 -18.52 -20.79 12.81
C ARG A 88 -17.89 -21.34 14.08
N MET A 89 -17.03 -22.34 13.95
CA MET A 89 -16.30 -22.92 15.09
C MET A 89 -15.47 -21.82 15.81
N VAL A 90 -14.75 -21.01 15.05
CA VAL A 90 -13.96 -19.91 15.64
C VAL A 90 -14.86 -18.80 16.16
N ALA A 91 -15.88 -18.39 15.40
CA ALA A 91 -16.80 -17.31 15.79
C ALA A 91 -17.57 -17.60 17.07
N SER A 92 -17.85 -18.89 17.36
CA SER A 92 -18.54 -19.31 18.59
C SER A 92 -17.60 -19.58 19.77
N HIS A 93 -16.28 -19.44 19.61
CA HIS A 93 -15.32 -19.71 20.68
C HIS A 93 -15.43 -18.67 21.82
N PRO A 94 -15.42 -19.09 23.09
CA PRO A 94 -15.65 -18.19 24.23
C PRO A 94 -14.65 -17.04 24.37
N ASP A 95 -13.43 -17.19 23.86
CA ASP A 95 -12.40 -16.15 23.88
C ASP A 95 -12.46 -15.18 22.70
N VAL A 96 -13.34 -15.43 21.73
CA VAL A 96 -13.60 -14.53 20.61
C VAL A 96 -14.59 -13.47 21.03
N ALA A 97 -14.27 -12.21 20.76
CA ALA A 97 -15.15 -11.09 20.99
C ALA A 97 -16.07 -10.86 19.78
N TRP A 98 -15.50 -10.98 18.59
CA TRP A 98 -16.21 -10.85 17.31
C TRP A 98 -15.44 -11.55 16.19
N ALA A 99 -16.16 -11.99 15.17
CA ALA A 99 -15.60 -12.54 13.94
C ALA A 99 -16.36 -12.01 12.74
N ILE A 100 -15.65 -11.61 11.69
CA ILE A 100 -16.22 -10.99 10.48
C ILE A 100 -15.79 -11.81 9.28
N PRO A 101 -16.72 -12.42 8.53
CA PRO A 101 -16.40 -13.17 7.31
C PRO A 101 -16.04 -12.19 6.18
N ILE A 102 -15.14 -12.62 5.31
CA ILE A 102 -14.73 -11.91 4.09
C ILE A 102 -14.79 -12.90 2.93
N SER A 103 -15.63 -12.64 1.95
CA SER A 103 -15.71 -13.37 0.70
C SER A 103 -15.32 -12.45 -0.45
N LEU A 104 -14.38 -12.91 -1.29
CA LEU A 104 -13.84 -12.19 -2.43
C LEU A 104 -13.96 -13.08 -3.68
N GLY A 105 -14.02 -12.48 -4.85
CA GLY A 105 -14.09 -13.20 -6.13
C GLY A 105 -14.80 -12.39 -7.20
N ASP A 106 -15.64 -11.47 -6.78
CA ASP A 106 -16.46 -10.67 -7.65
C ASP A 106 -15.99 -9.23 -7.75
N SER A 107 -16.47 -8.53 -8.76
CA SER A 107 -16.21 -7.12 -8.97
C SER A 107 -17.42 -6.39 -9.55
N HIS A 108 -17.42 -5.07 -9.41
CA HIS A 108 -18.33 -4.17 -10.05
C HIS A 108 -17.54 -3.06 -10.74
N ARG A 109 -17.57 -3.05 -12.09
CA ARG A 109 -16.86 -2.04 -12.91
C ARG A 109 -15.42 -1.76 -12.46
N GLY A 110 -14.66 -2.85 -12.19
CA GLY A 110 -13.26 -2.76 -11.75
C GLY A 110 -13.05 -2.53 -10.24
N PHE A 111 -14.11 -2.36 -9.46
CA PHE A 111 -14.05 -2.31 -7.99
C PHE A 111 -14.35 -3.69 -7.39
N ARG A 112 -13.60 -4.08 -6.36
CA ARG A 112 -13.81 -5.36 -5.68
C ARG A 112 -15.14 -5.40 -4.94
N VAL A 113 -15.86 -6.50 -5.06
CA VAL A 113 -16.99 -6.81 -4.20
C VAL A 113 -16.51 -7.63 -3.01
N VAL A 114 -16.98 -7.27 -1.83
CA VAL A 114 -16.64 -7.87 -0.55
C VAL A 114 -17.90 -8.39 0.10
N GLY A 115 -18.09 -9.69 0.08
CA GLY A 115 -19.11 -10.36 0.87
C GLY A 115 -18.72 -10.36 2.34
N THR A 116 -19.55 -9.81 3.21
CA THR A 116 -19.27 -9.70 4.64
C THR A 116 -20.56 -9.68 5.47
N SER A 117 -20.43 -9.50 6.78
CA SER A 117 -21.56 -9.30 7.69
C SER A 117 -21.70 -7.84 8.13
N THR A 118 -22.82 -7.46 8.71
CA THR A 118 -23.02 -6.11 9.30
C THR A 118 -22.02 -5.81 10.40
N GLY A 119 -21.49 -6.83 11.09
CA GLY A 119 -20.39 -6.71 12.04
C GLY A 119 -19.12 -6.08 11.47
N TYR A 120 -18.97 -6.07 10.14
CA TYR A 120 -17.89 -5.33 9.48
C TYR A 120 -17.95 -3.83 9.78
N PHE A 121 -19.13 -3.22 9.67
CA PHE A 121 -19.33 -1.80 9.94
C PHE A 121 -19.21 -1.46 11.44
N GLU A 122 -19.53 -2.42 12.29
CA GLU A 122 -19.52 -2.24 13.75
C GLU A 122 -18.11 -2.38 14.35
N HIS A 123 -17.32 -3.36 13.88
CA HIS A 123 -16.08 -3.77 14.51
C HIS A 123 -14.82 -3.43 13.73
N PHE A 124 -14.89 -3.29 12.39
CA PHE A 124 -13.72 -2.90 11.62
C PHE A 124 -13.24 -1.52 12.04
N ARG A 125 -11.92 -1.40 12.25
CA ARG A 125 -11.27 -0.14 12.64
C ARG A 125 -10.10 0.13 11.72
N TYR A 126 -9.87 1.41 11.43
CA TYR A 126 -8.77 1.91 10.62
C TYR A 126 -8.09 3.12 11.28
N GLY A 127 -6.93 3.51 10.78
CA GLY A 127 -6.19 4.62 11.34
C GLY A 127 -5.89 4.39 12.84
N ARG A 128 -6.10 5.40 13.65
CA ARG A 128 -5.96 5.30 15.12
C ARG A 128 -7.23 4.74 15.75
N LYS A 129 -7.64 3.53 15.35
CA LYS A 129 -8.86 2.82 15.80
C LYS A 129 -10.17 3.58 15.53
N ARG A 130 -10.24 4.31 14.41
CA ARG A 130 -11.47 4.98 13.98
C ARG A 130 -12.48 3.95 13.50
N SER A 131 -13.76 4.18 13.84
CA SER A 131 -14.88 3.37 13.33
C SER A 131 -15.25 3.79 11.91
N LEU A 132 -15.78 2.86 11.13
CA LEU A 132 -16.43 3.19 9.87
C LEU A 132 -17.66 4.07 10.16
N ALA A 133 -17.85 5.09 9.34
CA ALA A 133 -19.00 5.99 9.40
C ALA A 133 -19.72 5.99 8.04
N PHE A 134 -21.02 6.19 8.04
CA PHE A 134 -21.80 6.37 6.83
C PHE A 134 -21.87 7.86 6.51
N GLU A 135 -21.54 8.22 5.27
CA GLU A 135 -21.81 9.56 4.74
C GLU A 135 -23.31 9.71 4.42
N ALA A 136 -23.92 8.62 3.91
CA ALA A 136 -25.34 8.56 3.62
C ALA A 136 -25.88 7.13 3.79
N GLY A 137 -27.16 7.00 4.15
CA GLY A 137 -27.85 5.73 4.23
C GLY A 137 -27.52 4.90 5.47
N ARG A 138 -27.58 3.56 5.33
CA ARG A 138 -27.46 2.59 6.40
C ARG A 138 -26.71 1.32 5.94
N PRO A 139 -26.29 0.41 6.85
CA PRO A 139 -25.83 -0.93 6.49
C PRO A 139 -26.90 -1.70 5.69
N PHE A 140 -26.48 -2.71 4.96
CA PHE A 140 -27.40 -3.64 4.32
C PHE A 140 -28.14 -4.49 5.38
N GLU A 141 -29.42 -4.78 5.13
CA GLU A 141 -30.27 -5.64 5.96
C GLU A 141 -30.89 -6.76 5.12
N ALA A 142 -31.28 -6.46 3.87
CA ALA A 142 -31.82 -7.43 2.93
C ALA A 142 -30.71 -8.08 2.09
N LEU A 143 -31.02 -9.22 1.46
CA LEU A 143 -30.07 -10.05 0.73
C LEU A 143 -29.35 -9.29 -0.40
N TYR A 144 -30.11 -8.58 -1.23
CA TYR A 144 -29.58 -7.85 -2.40
C TYR A 144 -29.45 -6.33 -2.13
N GLU A 145 -28.91 -6.00 -0.97
CA GLU A 145 -28.51 -4.63 -0.62
C GLU A 145 -26.99 -4.50 -0.64
N ALA A 146 -26.51 -3.32 -1.00
CA ALA A 146 -25.10 -3.01 -1.08
C ALA A 146 -24.75 -1.70 -0.36
N VAL A 147 -23.56 -1.68 0.24
CA VAL A 147 -22.94 -0.48 0.80
C VAL A 147 -21.68 -0.17 -0.03
N LEU A 148 -21.58 1.04 -0.54
CA LEU A 148 -20.47 1.50 -1.36
C LEU A 148 -19.41 2.17 -0.52
N GLY A 149 -18.14 1.92 -0.84
CA GLY A 149 -17.03 2.75 -0.39
C GLY A 149 -17.08 4.14 -1.05
N ALA A 150 -16.52 5.15 -0.40
CA ALA A 150 -16.58 6.54 -0.84
C ALA A 150 -16.08 6.76 -2.27
N ASP A 151 -14.98 6.08 -2.64
CA ASP A 151 -14.39 6.20 -3.99
C ASP A 151 -15.25 5.55 -5.07
N VAL A 152 -15.93 4.43 -4.74
CA VAL A 152 -16.85 3.75 -5.66
C VAL A 152 -18.00 4.68 -5.99
N ALA A 153 -18.69 5.21 -4.96
CA ALA A 153 -19.83 6.09 -5.13
C ALA A 153 -19.44 7.34 -5.93
N ARG A 154 -18.32 7.99 -5.57
CA ARG A 154 -17.84 9.20 -6.23
C ARG A 154 -17.43 8.96 -7.68
N THR A 155 -16.68 7.88 -7.96
CA THR A 155 -16.12 7.61 -9.30
C THR A 155 -17.20 7.19 -10.28
N LEU A 156 -18.18 6.40 -9.83
CA LEU A 156 -19.23 5.86 -10.67
C LEU A 156 -20.52 6.70 -10.64
N GLY A 157 -20.58 7.71 -9.75
CA GLY A 157 -21.71 8.64 -9.65
C GLY A 157 -22.96 8.03 -9.03
N TYR A 158 -22.81 7.01 -8.14
CA TYR A 158 -23.95 6.35 -7.51
C TYR A 158 -24.48 7.09 -6.29
N ALA A 159 -25.78 7.01 -6.12
CA ALA A 159 -26.55 7.51 -4.98
C ALA A 159 -27.32 6.38 -4.28
N ILE A 160 -27.86 6.68 -3.10
CA ILE A 160 -28.73 5.77 -2.38
C ILE A 160 -29.97 5.47 -3.23
N GLY A 161 -30.30 4.18 -3.36
CA GLY A 161 -31.43 3.67 -4.15
C GLY A 161 -31.07 3.20 -5.55
N ASP A 162 -29.87 3.53 -6.04
CA ASP A 162 -29.39 3.03 -7.33
C ASP A 162 -29.21 1.51 -7.33
N GLU A 163 -29.31 0.90 -8.50
CA GLU A 163 -29.09 -0.52 -8.70
C GLU A 163 -27.73 -0.77 -9.33
N ILE A 164 -26.99 -1.76 -8.80
CA ILE A 164 -25.71 -2.20 -9.31
C ILE A 164 -25.72 -3.68 -9.59
N THR A 165 -24.98 -4.11 -10.61
CA THR A 165 -24.81 -5.54 -10.98
C THR A 165 -23.42 -5.98 -10.65
N VAL A 166 -23.28 -7.17 -10.08
CA VAL A 166 -22.00 -7.80 -9.74
C VAL A 166 -21.61 -8.77 -10.85
N ALA A 167 -20.31 -8.89 -11.10
CA ALA A 167 -19.76 -9.73 -12.16
C ALA A 167 -18.55 -10.52 -11.64
N HIS A 168 -18.28 -11.69 -12.22
CA HIS A 168 -17.12 -12.52 -11.87
C HIS A 168 -15.80 -11.91 -12.38
N GLY A 169 -14.76 -11.96 -11.53
CA GLY A 169 -13.39 -11.57 -11.89
C GLY A 169 -13.15 -10.05 -11.76
N ILE A 170 -11.89 -9.62 -12.06
CA ILE A 170 -11.41 -8.23 -11.88
C ILE A 170 -11.25 -7.50 -13.21
N GLY A 171 -11.70 -8.02 -14.34
CA GLY A 171 -11.51 -7.41 -15.66
C GLY A 171 -12.64 -6.45 -16.05
N GLU A 172 -12.35 -5.52 -16.98
CA GLU A 172 -13.39 -4.72 -17.66
C GLU A 172 -14.33 -5.61 -18.52
N VAL A 173 -13.88 -6.81 -18.86
CA VAL A 173 -14.64 -7.80 -19.64
C VAL A 173 -14.94 -8.98 -18.71
N SER A 174 -16.12 -8.99 -18.15
CA SER A 174 -16.63 -10.15 -17.42
C SER A 174 -17.49 -11.00 -18.33
N PHE A 175 -17.22 -12.32 -18.36
CA PHE A 175 -17.96 -13.27 -19.17
C PHE A 175 -19.29 -13.71 -18.53
N VAL A 176 -19.49 -13.41 -17.23
CA VAL A 176 -20.70 -13.77 -16.49
C VAL A 176 -21.13 -12.58 -15.63
N ASN A 177 -22.20 -11.93 -16.05
CA ASN A 177 -22.85 -10.86 -15.30
C ASN A 177 -24.07 -11.41 -14.58
N HIS A 178 -24.21 -11.15 -13.29
CA HIS A 178 -25.39 -11.51 -12.50
C HIS A 178 -26.47 -10.43 -12.64
N ALA A 179 -26.86 -10.14 -13.89
CA ALA A 179 -27.90 -9.12 -14.17
C ALA A 179 -29.30 -9.51 -13.66
N GLU A 180 -29.49 -10.80 -13.32
CA GLU A 180 -30.76 -11.31 -12.80
C GLU A 180 -31.01 -10.91 -11.33
N HIS A 181 -29.94 -10.52 -10.61
CA HIS A 181 -30.01 -10.14 -9.19
C HIS A 181 -29.29 -8.80 -8.95
N PRO A 182 -29.90 -7.67 -9.33
CA PRO A 182 -29.32 -6.35 -9.06
C PRO A 182 -29.32 -6.09 -7.55
N PHE A 183 -28.23 -5.43 -7.08
CA PHE A 183 -28.11 -4.99 -5.70
C PHE A 183 -28.52 -3.53 -5.59
N ARG A 184 -29.36 -3.21 -4.60
CA ARG A 184 -29.76 -1.84 -4.30
C ARG A 184 -28.76 -1.18 -3.35
N VAL A 185 -28.29 0.00 -3.69
CA VAL A 185 -27.40 0.81 -2.83
C VAL A 185 -28.19 1.34 -1.64
N THR A 186 -27.84 0.93 -0.43
CA THR A 186 -28.49 1.36 0.82
C THR A 186 -27.60 2.24 1.69
N GLY A 187 -26.27 2.21 1.46
CA GLY A 187 -25.33 3.00 2.22
C GLY A 187 -24.13 3.43 1.40
N ILE A 188 -23.57 4.58 1.75
CA ILE A 188 -22.29 5.09 1.24
C ILE A 188 -21.44 5.42 2.46
N LEU A 189 -20.25 4.83 2.51
CA LEU A 189 -19.28 5.07 3.61
C LEU A 189 -18.61 6.44 3.44
N ALA A 190 -18.32 7.08 4.56
CA ALA A 190 -17.45 8.24 4.60
C ALA A 190 -16.00 7.84 4.19
N PRO A 191 -15.22 8.75 3.59
CA PRO A 191 -13.86 8.46 3.17
C PRO A 191 -12.97 7.99 4.32
N THR A 192 -12.26 6.90 4.11
CA THR A 192 -11.34 6.30 5.09
C THR A 192 -9.88 6.39 4.67
N ALA A 193 -9.63 6.66 3.38
CA ALA A 193 -8.33 6.56 2.71
C ALA A 193 -7.68 5.16 2.86
N THR A 194 -8.50 4.14 2.92
CA THR A 194 -8.10 2.73 2.96
C THR A 194 -8.73 1.97 1.79
N PRO A 195 -8.36 0.71 1.54
CA PRO A 195 -9.01 -0.11 0.52
C PRO A 195 -10.53 -0.26 0.67
N VAL A 196 -11.09 0.07 1.84
CA VAL A 196 -12.54 0.11 2.09
C VAL A 196 -13.25 1.08 1.14
N ASP A 197 -12.63 2.23 0.86
CA ASP A 197 -13.21 3.25 -0.02
C ASP A 197 -13.39 2.76 -1.48
N ARG A 198 -12.61 1.77 -1.87
CA ARG A 198 -12.60 1.18 -3.22
C ARG A 198 -13.30 -0.18 -3.30
N ALA A 199 -14.18 -0.48 -2.37
CA ALA A 199 -14.89 -1.75 -2.32
C ALA A 199 -16.41 -1.55 -2.31
N VAL A 200 -17.13 -2.51 -2.88
CA VAL A 200 -18.57 -2.67 -2.75
C VAL A 200 -18.80 -3.75 -1.69
N HIS A 201 -19.56 -3.45 -0.65
CA HIS A 201 -19.82 -4.37 0.44
C HIS A 201 -21.24 -4.92 0.31
N VAL A 202 -21.36 -6.23 0.31
CA VAL A 202 -22.64 -6.97 0.25
C VAL A 202 -22.69 -8.03 1.35
N SER A 203 -23.84 -8.60 1.62
CA SER A 203 -23.91 -9.73 2.56
C SER A 203 -23.17 -10.95 2.00
N VAL A 204 -22.55 -11.74 2.88
CA VAL A 204 -21.88 -12.99 2.46
C VAL A 204 -22.87 -14.01 1.94
N GLU A 205 -24.11 -13.96 2.42
CA GLU A 205 -25.24 -14.76 1.95
C GLU A 205 -25.62 -14.40 0.51
N ALA A 206 -25.57 -13.12 0.15
CA ALA A 206 -25.84 -12.68 -1.23
C ALA A 206 -24.78 -13.18 -2.20
N VAL A 207 -23.48 -13.15 -1.79
CA VAL A 207 -22.43 -13.77 -2.60
C VAL A 207 -22.70 -15.25 -2.81
N SER A 208 -23.15 -15.95 -1.78
CA SER A 208 -23.50 -17.37 -1.90
C SER A 208 -24.73 -17.61 -2.80
N ALA A 209 -25.72 -16.71 -2.71
CA ALA A 209 -26.93 -16.83 -3.52
C ALA A 209 -26.70 -16.63 -5.02
N ILE A 210 -25.85 -15.67 -5.40
CA ILE A 210 -25.52 -15.45 -6.83
C ILE A 210 -24.64 -16.56 -7.42
N HIS A 211 -23.95 -17.34 -6.57
CA HIS A 211 -23.12 -18.48 -6.98
C HIS A 211 -23.79 -19.84 -6.80
N ALA A 212 -24.98 -19.89 -6.21
CA ALA A 212 -25.71 -21.14 -6.10
C ALA A 212 -26.07 -21.66 -7.49
N PRO A 213 -25.80 -22.95 -7.80
CA PRO A 213 -26.23 -23.52 -9.08
C PRO A 213 -27.73 -23.42 -9.18
N TRP A 214 -28.23 -22.84 -10.28
CA TRP A 214 -29.65 -22.72 -10.57
C TRP A 214 -30.31 -24.10 -10.49
N GLN A 215 -31.21 -24.30 -9.49
CA GLN A 215 -32.02 -25.49 -9.39
C GLN A 215 -33.36 -25.23 -10.09
N PRO A 216 -33.71 -25.91 -11.18
CA PRO A 216 -35.01 -25.80 -11.78
C PRO A 216 -36.06 -26.45 -10.87
N GLY A 217 -36.81 -25.62 -10.13
CA GLY A 217 -37.89 -26.07 -9.25
C GLY A 217 -38.18 -25.25 -8.02
N GLY A 218 -37.39 -24.24 -7.68
CA GLY A 218 -37.69 -23.29 -6.60
C GLY A 218 -38.82 -22.34 -7.00
N GLN A 219 -39.91 -22.35 -6.21
CA GLN A 219 -41.09 -21.47 -6.39
C GLN A 219 -40.70 -20.04 -6.04
N ASP A 220 -40.22 -19.26 -7.02
CA ASP A 220 -40.31 -17.80 -7.03
C ASP A 220 -40.11 -17.33 -8.46
N ARG A 221 -41.21 -17.28 -9.21
CA ARG A 221 -41.29 -16.78 -10.57
C ARG A 221 -42.11 -15.50 -10.60
N PRO A 222 -41.48 -14.32 -10.77
CA PRO A 222 -42.21 -13.19 -11.34
C PRO A 222 -42.38 -13.46 -12.84
N ALA A 223 -43.61 -13.50 -13.31
CA ALA A 223 -43.94 -13.65 -14.71
C ALA A 223 -43.50 -12.41 -15.51
N ALA A 224 -42.51 -12.59 -16.40
CA ALA A 224 -42.30 -11.69 -17.53
C ALA A 224 -41.65 -12.46 -18.68
N GLY A 225 -42.32 -12.48 -19.76
CA GLY A 225 -42.03 -12.77 -21.16
C GLY A 225 -40.72 -13.47 -21.54
N THR A 226 -40.84 -14.73 -21.88
CA THR A 226 -39.73 -15.54 -22.45
C THR A 226 -39.48 -15.10 -23.91
N PRO A 227 -38.24 -14.70 -24.30
CA PRO A 227 -37.84 -14.72 -25.70
C PRO A 227 -37.51 -16.17 -26.09
N ALA A 228 -37.95 -16.57 -27.26
CA ALA A 228 -37.73 -17.89 -27.84
C ALA A 228 -36.23 -18.18 -28.04
N PRO A 229 -35.78 -19.45 -27.90
CA PRO A 229 -34.39 -19.83 -28.15
C PRO A 229 -34.03 -19.67 -29.64
N PRO A 230 -32.79 -19.29 -29.97
CA PRO A 230 -32.34 -19.19 -31.33
C PRO A 230 -32.30 -20.59 -32.00
N PRO A 231 -32.51 -20.70 -33.33
CA PRO A 231 -32.59 -21.95 -34.00
C PRO A 231 -31.24 -22.67 -33.98
N SER A 232 -31.27 -23.97 -33.67
CA SER A 232 -30.13 -24.89 -33.73
C SER A 232 -29.58 -25.00 -35.16
N LEU A 233 -28.33 -24.62 -35.35
CA LEU A 233 -27.58 -24.92 -36.56
C LEU A 233 -27.33 -26.42 -36.61
N THR A 234 -27.97 -27.09 -37.55
CA THR A 234 -27.73 -28.48 -37.94
C THR A 234 -26.34 -28.59 -38.54
N ALA A 235 -25.49 -29.39 -37.90
CA ALA A 235 -24.17 -29.73 -38.41
C ALA A 235 -24.33 -30.63 -39.66
N GLU A 236 -23.76 -30.22 -40.78
CA GLU A 236 -23.54 -31.07 -41.93
C GLU A 236 -22.44 -32.11 -41.70
N PRO A 237 -22.55 -33.32 -42.24
CA PRO A 237 -21.56 -34.38 -42.05
C PRO A 237 -20.36 -34.19 -42.98
N HIS A 238 -19.19 -33.99 -42.39
CA HIS A 238 -17.93 -34.03 -43.13
C HIS A 238 -17.53 -35.50 -43.43
N GLY A 239 -17.17 -35.74 -44.71
CA GLY A 239 -16.72 -37.00 -45.24
C GLY A 239 -15.37 -37.49 -44.71
N PRO A 240 -14.96 -38.73 -45.07
CA PRO A 240 -13.91 -39.49 -44.40
C PRO A 240 -12.49 -38.98 -44.71
N THR A 241 -11.68 -38.87 -43.69
CA THR A 241 -10.24 -38.56 -43.74
C THR A 241 -9.43 -39.82 -44.10
N PRO A 242 -8.38 -39.77 -44.93
CA PRO A 242 -7.56 -40.93 -45.31
C PRO A 242 -6.59 -41.38 -44.19
N PRO A 243 -6.11 -42.63 -44.20
CA PRO A 243 -5.30 -43.21 -43.14
C PRO A 243 -3.85 -42.75 -43.21
N ILE A 244 -3.27 -42.44 -42.04
CA ILE A 244 -1.85 -42.18 -41.87
C ILE A 244 -1.15 -43.49 -41.49
N GLU A 245 -0.11 -43.83 -42.26
CA GLU A 245 0.73 -45.01 -42.08
C GLU A 245 1.47 -45.04 -40.73
N ALA A 246 1.52 -46.22 -40.16
CA ALA A 246 2.24 -46.57 -38.94
C ALA A 246 3.74 -46.77 -39.23
N GLY A 247 4.58 -45.94 -38.58
CA GLY A 247 6.01 -46.22 -38.41
C GLY A 247 6.25 -46.77 -37.02
N GLY A 248 6.57 -48.06 -36.90
CA GLY A 248 6.87 -48.69 -35.63
C GLY A 248 8.22 -48.35 -35.08
N HIS A 249 8.31 -48.19 -33.76
CA HIS A 249 9.50 -48.44 -32.98
C HIS A 249 9.10 -49.18 -31.69
N ASP A 250 9.60 -50.39 -31.65
CA ASP A 250 9.55 -51.37 -30.58
C ASP A 250 10.47 -50.97 -29.43
N HIS A 251 9.96 -50.82 -28.19
CA HIS A 251 10.71 -50.96 -26.96
C HIS A 251 9.84 -51.61 -25.91
N GLY A 252 10.14 -52.91 -25.70
CA GLY A 252 9.53 -53.71 -24.68
C GLY A 252 9.84 -53.21 -23.26
N HIS A 253 8.83 -53.18 -22.42
CA HIS A 253 8.95 -53.30 -20.98
C HIS A 253 7.80 -54.15 -20.46
N GLU A 254 8.18 -55.36 -20.00
CA GLU A 254 7.37 -56.23 -19.16
C GLU A 254 6.97 -55.51 -17.88
N THR A 255 5.69 -55.43 -17.59
CA THR A 255 5.19 -55.21 -16.24
C THR A 255 4.13 -56.24 -15.89
N LEU A 256 4.50 -57.08 -14.94
CA LEU A 256 3.65 -58.03 -14.23
C LEU A 256 2.42 -57.32 -13.64
N HIS A 257 1.24 -57.68 -14.13
CA HIS A 257 -0.02 -57.32 -13.49
C HIS A 257 -0.35 -58.36 -12.42
N GLU A 258 -0.09 -57.99 -11.17
CA GLU A 258 -0.67 -58.67 -10.01
C GLU A 258 -2.09 -58.13 -9.81
N ARG A 259 -3.07 -58.97 -10.04
CA ARG A 259 -4.49 -58.70 -9.89
C ARG A 259 -4.87 -58.90 -8.41
N VAL A 260 -4.95 -57.77 -7.65
CA VAL A 260 -5.54 -57.79 -6.32
C VAL A 260 -7.06 -57.61 -6.45
N GLU A 261 -7.79 -58.69 -6.17
CA GLU A 261 -9.24 -58.63 -5.95
C GLU A 261 -9.51 -57.81 -4.66
N VAL A 262 -10.11 -56.63 -4.82
CA VAL A 262 -10.62 -55.83 -3.71
C VAL A 262 -12.12 -56.17 -3.58
N ASP A 263 -12.41 -56.82 -2.48
CA ASP A 263 -13.75 -57.18 -2.03
C ASP A 263 -14.63 -55.91 -1.90
N ALA A 264 -15.83 -55.98 -2.50
CA ALA A 264 -16.80 -54.90 -2.54
C ALA A 264 -17.40 -54.68 -1.17
N ALA A 265 -16.80 -53.76 -0.41
CA ALA A 265 -17.38 -53.27 0.83
C ALA A 265 -18.53 -52.30 0.55
N ARG A 266 -19.65 -52.54 1.22
CA ARG A 266 -20.91 -51.79 1.28
C ARG A 266 -20.70 -50.27 1.28
N PRO A 267 -21.62 -49.48 0.66
CA PRO A 267 -21.60 -48.05 0.75
C PRO A 267 -21.79 -47.64 2.23
N ALA A 268 -20.79 -46.93 2.76
CA ALA A 268 -20.86 -46.31 4.08
C ALA A 268 -22.05 -45.35 4.14
N SER A 269 -22.89 -45.55 5.14
CA SER A 269 -24.00 -44.69 5.52
C SER A 269 -23.56 -43.24 5.57
N SER A 270 -24.35 -42.35 4.93
CA SER A 270 -24.20 -40.88 4.98
C SER A 270 -23.97 -40.41 6.39
N PRO A 271 -23.02 -39.50 6.64
CA PRO A 271 -22.83 -38.94 7.96
C PRO A 271 -24.11 -38.22 8.42
N PRO A 272 -24.39 -38.20 9.74
CA PRO A 272 -25.61 -37.61 10.27
C PRO A 272 -25.68 -36.14 9.90
N GLN A 273 -26.83 -35.71 9.36
CA GLN A 273 -27.20 -34.31 9.13
C GLN A 273 -27.61 -33.66 10.47
N ASP A 274 -26.67 -33.60 11.41
CA ASP A 274 -26.91 -32.91 12.67
C ASP A 274 -26.16 -31.59 12.67
N GLY A 275 -26.93 -30.50 12.64
CA GLY A 275 -26.42 -29.15 12.86
C GLY A 275 -26.87 -28.08 11.90
N GLN A 276 -28.02 -28.23 11.23
CA GLN A 276 -28.74 -27.08 10.71
C GLN A 276 -29.35 -26.33 11.90
N ALA A 277 -28.54 -25.52 12.60
CA ALA A 277 -29.08 -24.48 13.44
C ALA A 277 -29.88 -23.54 12.55
N ASP A 278 -31.15 -23.30 12.92
CA ASP A 278 -32.09 -22.39 12.26
C ASP A 278 -31.44 -21.08 11.86
N TYR A 279 -30.96 -21.00 10.60
CA TYR A 279 -30.77 -19.71 9.95
C TYR A 279 -32.14 -19.26 9.48
N PRO A 280 -32.54 -18.03 9.81
CA PRO A 280 -33.79 -17.49 9.28
C PRO A 280 -33.72 -17.51 7.75
N THR A 281 -34.65 -18.21 7.13
CA THR A 281 -34.81 -18.37 5.67
C THR A 281 -34.99 -17.05 4.91
N GLU A 282 -35.11 -15.94 5.61
CA GLU A 282 -35.21 -14.58 5.06
C GLU A 282 -33.85 -13.98 4.64
N ARG A 283 -32.70 -14.59 5.01
CA ARG A 283 -31.37 -14.05 4.73
C ARG A 283 -30.62 -14.74 3.58
N GLY A 284 -31.24 -15.66 2.85
CA GLY A 284 -30.59 -16.40 1.76
C GLY A 284 -29.89 -17.69 2.18
N PRO A 285 -29.29 -18.43 1.21
CA PRO A 285 -28.61 -19.69 1.48
C PRO A 285 -27.38 -19.49 2.37
N ALA A 286 -27.18 -20.41 3.31
CA ALA A 286 -25.97 -20.40 4.14
C ALA A 286 -24.71 -20.53 3.26
N PRO A 287 -23.66 -19.72 3.49
CA PRO A 287 -22.42 -19.84 2.75
C PRO A 287 -21.80 -21.25 2.89
N THR A 288 -21.23 -21.78 1.83
CA THR A 288 -20.45 -23.02 1.87
C THR A 288 -19.01 -22.77 2.30
N GLY A 289 -18.45 -21.61 1.90
CA GLY A 289 -17.10 -21.21 2.22
C GLY A 289 -16.92 -19.70 2.08
N ILE A 290 -15.84 -19.20 2.65
CA ILE A 290 -15.43 -17.80 2.63
C ILE A 290 -13.94 -17.72 2.32
N THR A 291 -13.47 -16.57 1.83
CA THR A 291 -12.05 -16.37 1.49
C THR A 291 -11.17 -16.29 2.74
N ALA A 292 -11.60 -15.52 3.73
CA ALA A 292 -10.92 -15.30 5.00
C ALA A 292 -11.92 -14.75 6.03
N PHE A 293 -11.48 -14.62 7.27
CA PHE A 293 -12.25 -13.89 8.28
C PHE A 293 -11.35 -13.15 9.26
N LEU A 294 -11.86 -12.03 9.76
CA LEU A 294 -11.21 -11.19 10.74
C LEU A 294 -11.71 -11.58 12.13
N VAL A 295 -10.82 -11.59 13.13
CA VAL A 295 -11.15 -11.99 14.50
C VAL A 295 -10.64 -10.94 15.47
N GLY A 296 -11.52 -10.51 16.36
CA GLY A 296 -11.16 -9.77 17.56
C GLY A 296 -11.24 -10.68 18.77
N MET A 297 -10.18 -10.70 19.56
CA MET A 297 -10.07 -11.54 20.76
C MET A 297 -10.37 -10.74 22.02
N LYS A 298 -10.83 -11.41 23.07
CA LYS A 298 -11.09 -10.76 24.36
C LYS A 298 -9.81 -10.39 25.10
N THR A 299 -8.73 -11.15 24.90
CA THR A 299 -7.44 -10.93 25.58
C THR A 299 -6.27 -11.20 24.65
N PRO A 300 -5.12 -10.51 24.81
CA PRO A 300 -3.92 -10.76 24.02
C PRO A 300 -3.35 -12.17 24.17
N VAL A 301 -3.50 -12.79 25.35
CA VAL A 301 -3.02 -14.15 25.59
C VAL A 301 -3.83 -15.16 24.76
N ALA A 302 -5.16 -14.99 24.72
CA ALA A 302 -6.04 -15.81 23.91
C ALA A 302 -5.71 -15.69 22.41
N THR A 303 -5.21 -14.55 21.94
CA THR A 303 -4.79 -14.35 20.55
C THR A 303 -3.69 -15.33 20.15
N LEU A 304 -2.65 -15.47 20.98
CA LEU A 304 -1.53 -16.37 20.69
C LEU A 304 -1.95 -17.84 20.75
N GLN A 305 -2.79 -18.19 21.72
CA GLN A 305 -3.31 -19.55 21.86
C GLN A 305 -4.19 -19.94 20.67
N MET A 306 -5.11 -19.05 20.28
CA MET A 306 -5.98 -19.24 19.12
C MET A 306 -5.18 -19.35 17.82
N GLN A 307 -4.19 -18.46 17.63
CA GLN A 307 -3.32 -18.52 16.46
C GLN A 307 -2.63 -19.88 16.34
N ARG A 308 -2.07 -20.39 17.45
CA ARG A 308 -1.40 -21.69 17.45
C ARG A 308 -2.39 -22.82 17.18
N ALA A 309 -3.54 -22.83 17.84
CA ALA A 309 -4.56 -23.86 17.66
C ALA A 309 -5.05 -23.93 16.21
N LEU A 310 -5.27 -22.78 15.56
CA LEU A 310 -5.70 -22.71 14.16
C LEU A 310 -4.61 -23.14 13.18
N ASN A 311 -3.35 -22.79 13.44
CA ASN A 311 -2.22 -23.20 12.60
C ASN A 311 -1.89 -24.69 12.72
N GLU A 312 -2.27 -25.35 13.84
CA GLU A 312 -2.12 -26.77 14.08
C GLU A 312 -3.42 -27.57 13.79
N TYR A 313 -4.49 -26.87 13.33
CA TYR A 313 -5.78 -27.51 13.06
C TYR A 313 -5.67 -28.53 11.92
N ARG A 314 -6.21 -29.75 12.15
CA ARG A 314 -6.00 -30.90 11.24
C ARG A 314 -7.15 -31.15 10.27
N ASP A 315 -8.37 -30.77 10.63
CA ASP A 315 -9.54 -31.05 9.78
C ASP A 315 -9.56 -30.16 8.54
N GLU A 316 -8.98 -28.97 8.62
CA GLU A 316 -8.85 -28.05 7.52
C GLU A 316 -7.52 -27.28 7.61
N PRO A 317 -6.76 -27.15 6.51
CA PRO A 317 -5.47 -26.45 6.53
C PRO A 317 -5.68 -24.94 6.64
N LEU A 318 -5.79 -24.44 7.87
CA LEU A 318 -5.95 -23.02 8.18
C LEU A 318 -4.60 -22.34 8.40
N LEU A 319 -4.61 -21.01 8.19
CA LEU A 319 -3.52 -20.11 8.55
C LEU A 319 -4.11 -18.92 9.30
N ALA A 320 -3.70 -18.74 10.55
CA ALA A 320 -4.01 -17.57 11.36
C ALA A 320 -2.78 -16.67 11.48
N ILE A 321 -2.92 -15.41 11.10
CA ILE A 321 -1.85 -14.40 11.16
C ILE A 321 -2.25 -13.23 12.05
N MET A 322 -1.27 -12.64 12.73
CA MET A 322 -1.42 -11.34 13.39
C MET A 322 -1.07 -10.24 12.37
N PRO A 323 -2.03 -9.35 12.03
CA PRO A 323 -1.82 -8.33 10.98
C PRO A 323 -0.56 -7.50 11.20
N GLY A 324 -0.33 -7.01 12.41
CA GLY A 324 0.82 -6.18 12.74
C GLY A 324 2.17 -6.86 12.50
N VAL A 325 2.28 -8.16 12.87
CA VAL A 325 3.52 -8.94 12.66
C VAL A 325 3.76 -9.19 11.17
N THR A 326 2.70 -9.59 10.46
CA THR A 326 2.80 -9.87 9.02
C THR A 326 3.11 -8.60 8.22
N LEU A 327 2.59 -7.45 8.65
CA LEU A 327 2.94 -6.16 8.06
C LEU A 327 4.43 -5.83 8.23
N GLN A 328 5.00 -6.13 9.40
CA GLN A 328 6.45 -5.97 9.60
C GLN A 328 7.26 -6.85 8.65
N GLN A 329 6.85 -8.09 8.39
CA GLN A 329 7.49 -8.97 7.40
C GLN A 329 7.41 -8.38 5.99
N LEU A 330 6.24 -7.85 5.59
CA LEU A 330 6.08 -7.15 4.31
C LEU A 330 7.06 -5.99 4.19
N TRP A 331 7.18 -5.15 5.24
CA TRP A 331 8.10 -4.02 5.24
C TRP A 331 9.58 -4.41 5.21
N GLN A 332 9.95 -5.57 5.72
CA GLN A 332 11.33 -6.08 5.58
C GLN A 332 11.69 -6.34 4.10
N VAL A 333 10.74 -6.85 3.32
CA VAL A 333 10.93 -7.09 1.88
C VAL A 333 10.95 -5.77 1.11
N VAL A 334 9.99 -4.88 1.37
CA VAL A 334 9.89 -3.56 0.70
C VAL A 334 11.05 -2.64 1.11
N GLY A 335 11.59 -2.81 2.32
CA GLY A 335 12.66 -1.98 2.89
C GLY A 335 13.99 -2.00 2.11
N ILE A 336 14.17 -2.91 1.16
CA ILE A 336 15.29 -2.89 0.21
C ILE A 336 15.16 -1.67 -0.71
N GLY A 337 13.97 -1.41 -1.24
CA GLY A 337 13.67 -0.22 -2.04
C GLY A 337 13.84 1.07 -1.25
N ASP A 338 13.42 1.08 0.02
CA ASP A 338 13.58 2.23 0.93
C ASP A 338 15.06 2.63 1.10
N ARG A 339 15.94 1.65 1.29
CA ARG A 339 17.38 1.90 1.40
C ARG A 339 17.97 2.47 0.12
N ALA A 340 17.55 1.98 -1.04
CA ALA A 340 17.97 2.51 -2.33
C ALA A 340 17.58 3.98 -2.50
N LEU A 341 16.34 4.35 -2.14
CA LEU A 341 15.89 5.75 -2.19
C LEU A 341 16.70 6.65 -1.26
N LEU A 342 17.01 6.17 -0.05
CA LEU A 342 17.84 6.93 0.89
C LEU A 342 19.28 7.13 0.36
N VAL A 343 19.88 6.11 -0.26
CA VAL A 343 21.20 6.23 -0.91
C VAL A 343 21.15 7.23 -2.05
N ILE A 344 20.13 7.18 -2.90
CA ILE A 344 19.96 8.14 -4.01
C ILE A 344 19.86 9.57 -3.45
N ALA A 345 19.02 9.78 -2.43
CA ALA A 345 18.85 11.09 -1.79
C ALA A 345 20.17 11.60 -1.17
N ALA A 346 20.95 10.72 -0.52
CA ALA A 346 22.27 11.06 0.00
C ALA A 346 23.26 11.44 -1.12
N CYS A 347 23.24 10.73 -2.25
CA CYS A 347 24.06 11.08 -3.43
C CYS A 347 23.69 12.45 -3.99
N VAL A 348 22.40 12.81 -4.01
CA VAL A 348 21.94 14.13 -4.47
C VAL A 348 22.41 15.24 -3.53
N VAL A 349 22.37 15.02 -2.20
CA VAL A 349 22.95 15.98 -1.22
C VAL A 349 24.46 16.12 -1.44
N LEU A 350 25.17 15.03 -1.62
CA LEU A 350 26.61 15.04 -1.90
C LEU A 350 26.93 15.83 -3.19
N ALA A 351 26.15 15.63 -4.24
CA ALA A 351 26.28 16.40 -5.49
C ALA A 351 26.06 17.91 -5.25
N GLY A 352 25.05 18.28 -4.46
CA GLY A 352 24.80 19.68 -4.09
C GLY A 352 25.96 20.31 -3.30
N LEU A 353 26.53 19.57 -2.33
CA LEU A 353 27.70 20.03 -1.57
C LEU A 353 28.95 20.11 -2.45
N THR A 354 29.15 19.16 -3.36
CA THR A 354 30.28 19.21 -4.32
C THR A 354 30.15 20.42 -5.23
N GLY A 355 28.95 20.72 -5.73
CA GLY A 355 28.66 21.94 -6.48
C GLY A 355 29.00 23.21 -5.69
N MET A 356 28.68 23.25 -4.39
CA MET A 356 29.05 24.36 -3.50
C MET A 356 30.56 24.51 -3.38
N VAL A 357 31.30 23.40 -3.17
CA VAL A 357 32.77 23.43 -3.09
C VAL A 357 33.36 23.96 -4.39
N THR A 358 32.88 23.47 -5.53
CA THR A 358 33.32 23.94 -6.86
C THR A 358 33.06 25.41 -7.06
N ALA A 359 31.87 25.90 -6.69
CA ALA A 359 31.54 27.32 -6.78
C ALA A 359 32.44 28.20 -5.89
N LEU A 360 32.76 27.75 -4.67
CA LEU A 360 33.68 28.43 -3.77
C LEU A 360 35.11 28.42 -4.30
N LEU A 361 35.60 27.31 -4.84
CA LEU A 361 36.96 27.20 -5.42
C LEU A 361 37.12 28.09 -6.66
N THR A 362 36.16 28.10 -7.55
CA THR A 362 36.15 29.00 -8.71
C THR A 362 36.16 30.47 -8.26
N SER A 363 35.34 30.78 -7.28
CA SER A 363 35.27 32.09 -6.65
C SER A 363 36.60 32.54 -6.04
N LEU A 364 37.39 31.62 -5.44
CA LEU A 364 38.70 31.95 -4.88
C LEU A 364 39.69 32.48 -5.93
N ASN A 365 39.68 31.94 -7.15
CA ASN A 365 40.55 32.39 -8.22
C ASN A 365 40.21 33.82 -8.65
N GLU A 366 38.93 34.17 -8.69
CA GLU A 366 38.46 35.54 -9.02
C GLU A 366 38.80 36.54 -7.91
N ARG A 367 38.85 36.11 -6.63
CA ARG A 367 39.02 36.96 -5.42
C ARG A 367 40.46 37.01 -4.91
N ARG A 368 41.43 36.45 -5.62
CA ARG A 368 42.86 36.50 -5.20
C ARG A 368 43.32 37.91 -4.83
N ARG A 369 42.92 38.89 -5.64
CA ARG A 369 43.26 40.29 -5.42
C ARG A 369 42.59 40.90 -4.18
N GLU A 370 41.31 40.60 -3.94
CA GLU A 370 40.59 41.06 -2.74
C GLU A 370 41.21 40.48 -1.45
N MET A 371 41.62 39.17 -1.47
CA MET A 371 42.24 38.54 -0.35
C MET A 371 43.68 39.09 -0.10
N ALA A 372 44.39 39.45 -1.13
CA ALA A 372 45.71 40.11 -1.03
C ALA A 372 45.55 41.50 -0.37
N VAL A 373 44.52 42.28 -0.77
CA VAL A 373 44.19 43.59 -0.15
C VAL A 373 43.80 43.44 1.34
N LEU A 374 42.96 42.46 1.67
CA LEU A 374 42.63 42.17 3.08
C LEU A 374 43.86 41.84 3.93
N ARG A 375 44.78 41.11 3.39
CA ARG A 375 46.04 40.76 4.05
C ARG A 375 46.98 41.97 4.18
N SER A 376 47.05 42.85 3.19
CA SER A 376 47.88 44.06 3.25
C SER A 376 47.38 45.04 4.33
N VAL A 377 46.08 45.05 4.65
CA VAL A 377 45.45 45.80 5.74
C VAL A 377 45.59 45.09 7.12
N GLY A 378 46.24 43.90 7.18
CA GLY A 378 46.56 43.24 8.46
C GLY A 378 45.72 42.02 8.80
N ALA A 379 44.84 41.51 7.86
CA ALA A 379 44.08 40.29 8.10
C ALA A 379 45.04 39.06 8.14
N ARG A 380 44.95 38.32 9.27
CA ARG A 380 45.70 37.05 9.42
C ARG A 380 45.14 35.96 8.50
N PRO A 381 45.93 34.97 8.07
CA PRO A 381 45.44 33.85 7.28
C PRO A 381 44.24 33.11 7.89
N ALA A 382 44.19 33.04 9.25
CA ALA A 382 43.05 32.47 9.98
C ALA A 382 41.77 33.25 9.79
N HIS A 383 41.78 34.57 9.55
CA HIS A 383 40.58 35.37 9.27
C HIS A 383 40.04 35.05 7.89
N VAL A 384 40.91 34.81 6.90
CA VAL A 384 40.47 34.38 5.54
C VAL A 384 39.91 32.97 5.59
N PHE A 385 40.54 32.05 6.33
CA PHE A 385 40.00 30.72 6.57
C PHE A 385 38.59 30.77 7.21
N ALA A 386 38.45 31.51 8.31
CA ALA A 386 37.16 31.64 8.99
C ALA A 386 36.09 32.29 8.13
N LEU A 387 36.45 33.28 7.26
CA LEU A 387 35.54 33.93 6.34
C LEU A 387 34.95 32.90 5.35
N LEU A 388 35.78 32.06 4.74
CA LEU A 388 35.33 31.04 3.76
C LEU A 388 34.49 29.95 4.39
N VAL A 389 34.85 29.48 5.60
CA VAL A 389 34.04 28.51 6.35
C VAL A 389 32.69 29.15 6.73
N LEU A 390 32.65 30.44 7.11
CA LEU A 390 31.41 31.13 7.38
C LEU A 390 30.56 31.31 6.09
N GLU A 391 31.17 31.64 4.96
CA GLU A 391 30.45 31.70 3.67
C GLU A 391 29.80 30.35 3.31
N SER A 392 30.54 29.23 3.43
CA SER A 392 29.99 27.89 3.19
C SER A 392 28.87 27.53 4.18
N GLY A 393 29.04 27.88 5.47
CA GLY A 393 28.02 27.68 6.49
C GLY A 393 26.74 28.48 6.21
N LEU A 394 26.87 29.73 5.75
CA LEU A 394 25.72 30.56 5.37
C LEU A 394 24.99 29.98 4.14
N LEU A 395 25.73 29.55 3.12
CA LEU A 395 25.16 28.91 1.93
C LEU A 395 24.44 27.60 2.28
N ALA A 396 25.09 26.75 3.09
CA ALA A 396 24.49 25.50 3.52
C ALA A 396 23.24 25.73 4.40
N SER A 397 23.29 26.69 5.32
CA SER A 397 22.15 27.03 6.16
C SER A 397 20.99 27.61 5.35
N ALA A 398 21.27 28.54 4.45
CA ALA A 398 20.25 29.14 3.57
C ALA A 398 19.63 28.07 2.65
N GLY A 399 20.47 27.19 2.07
CA GLY A 399 20.02 26.07 1.24
C GLY A 399 19.17 25.07 2.03
N ALA A 400 19.62 24.68 3.22
CA ALA A 400 18.87 23.75 4.07
C ALA A 400 17.50 24.35 4.49
N MET A 401 17.46 25.61 4.90
CA MET A 401 16.20 26.32 5.23
C MET A 401 15.27 26.42 4.02
N LEU A 402 15.81 26.74 2.83
CA LEU A 402 15.04 26.74 1.61
C LEU A 402 14.49 25.35 1.31
N GLY A 403 15.29 24.30 1.49
CA GLY A 403 14.88 22.91 1.28
C GLY A 403 13.74 22.48 2.21
N VAL A 404 13.84 22.81 3.48
CA VAL A 404 12.74 22.59 4.46
C VAL A 404 11.48 23.33 4.02
N LEU A 405 11.59 24.60 3.64
CA LEU A 405 10.45 25.39 3.19
C LEU A 405 9.81 24.80 1.93
N LEU A 406 10.62 24.41 0.95
CA LEU A 406 10.14 23.79 -0.30
C LEU A 406 9.48 22.42 -0.03
N ALA A 407 10.07 21.61 0.85
CA ALA A 407 9.48 20.30 1.24
C ALA A 407 8.10 20.51 1.89
N TRP A 408 8.00 21.43 2.84
CA TRP A 408 6.77 21.71 3.55
C TRP A 408 5.68 22.32 2.65
N THR A 409 6.05 23.32 1.84
CA THR A 409 5.11 23.92 0.90
C THR A 409 4.69 22.94 -0.19
N GLY A 410 5.63 22.14 -0.71
CA GLY A 410 5.36 21.12 -1.72
C GLY A 410 4.42 20.04 -1.20
N LEU A 411 4.64 19.54 0.03
CA LEU A 411 3.75 18.57 0.67
C LEU A 411 2.37 19.14 0.96
N ARG A 412 2.28 20.37 1.46
CA ARG A 412 1.00 21.06 1.70
C ARG A 412 0.17 21.26 0.42
N VAL A 413 0.83 21.67 -0.66
CA VAL A 413 0.15 21.82 -1.96
C VAL A 413 -0.21 20.47 -2.57
N GLY A 414 0.64 19.45 -2.37
CA GLY A 414 0.42 18.09 -2.85
C GLY A 414 -0.55 17.26 -2.00
N GLU A 415 -0.79 17.65 -0.74
CA GLU A 415 -1.64 16.90 0.21
C GLU A 415 -3.01 16.50 -0.38
N PRO A 416 -3.83 17.39 -0.96
CA PRO A 416 -5.15 17.02 -1.47
C PRO A 416 -5.07 16.06 -2.67
N LEU A 417 -3.99 16.07 -3.43
CA LEU A 417 -3.76 15.13 -4.53
C LEU A 417 -3.32 13.76 -4.01
N LEU A 418 -2.42 13.74 -3.03
CA LEU A 418 -1.89 12.53 -2.41
C LEU A 418 -2.97 11.82 -1.57
N GLU A 419 -3.79 12.57 -0.85
CA GLU A 419 -4.95 12.06 -0.13
C GLU A 419 -5.96 11.43 -1.08
N ARG A 420 -6.38 12.16 -2.13
CA ARG A 420 -7.39 11.66 -3.09
C ARG A 420 -6.93 10.47 -3.92
N ARG A 421 -5.63 10.40 -4.27
CA ARG A 421 -5.14 9.40 -5.23
C ARG A 421 -4.49 8.20 -4.55
N PHE A 422 -3.89 8.39 -3.38
CA PHE A 422 -3.12 7.37 -2.67
C PHE A 422 -3.59 7.11 -1.23
N GLY A 423 -4.53 7.89 -0.72
CA GLY A 423 -5.02 7.75 0.64
C GLY A 423 -3.98 8.06 1.72
N LEU A 424 -3.00 8.91 1.41
CA LEU A 424 -1.96 9.29 2.33
C LEU A 424 -2.35 10.56 3.09
N PHE A 425 -2.49 10.45 4.40
CA PHE A 425 -2.72 11.59 5.29
C PHE A 425 -1.39 12.08 5.85
N PHE A 426 -1.06 13.34 5.62
CA PHE A 426 0.14 13.94 6.15
C PHE A 426 -0.16 14.74 7.42
N ASP A 427 0.49 14.37 8.54
CA ASP A 427 0.50 15.22 9.73
C ASP A 427 1.61 16.28 9.59
N LEU A 428 1.23 17.42 9.04
CA LEU A 428 2.15 18.54 8.77
C LEU A 428 2.11 19.61 9.90
N THR A 429 1.89 19.20 11.14
CA THR A 429 1.74 20.14 12.27
C THR A 429 3.05 20.77 12.73
N ALA A 430 4.16 20.02 12.70
CA ALA A 430 5.48 20.54 13.08
C ALA A 430 6.62 19.73 12.41
N PRO A 431 7.81 20.35 12.19
CA PRO A 431 9.00 19.60 11.78
C PRO A 431 9.33 18.51 12.81
N SER A 432 9.55 17.31 12.33
CA SER A 432 9.93 16.18 13.19
C SER A 432 11.37 16.34 13.70
N GLY A 433 11.71 15.63 14.78
CA GLY A 433 13.10 15.57 15.26
C GLY A 433 14.07 15.06 14.18
N TYR A 434 13.59 14.22 13.27
CA TYR A 434 14.35 13.74 12.11
C TYR A 434 14.64 14.88 11.11
N ASP A 435 13.65 15.73 10.79
CA ASP A 435 13.81 16.87 9.87
C ASP A 435 14.88 17.83 10.38
N LEU A 436 14.87 18.09 11.70
CA LEU A 436 15.87 18.93 12.37
C LEU A 436 17.26 18.28 12.35
N ALA A 437 17.34 16.98 12.61
CA ALA A 437 18.62 16.25 12.58
C ALA A 437 19.24 16.24 11.18
N VAL A 438 18.45 15.93 10.13
CA VAL A 438 18.91 15.97 8.74
C VAL A 438 19.38 17.36 8.35
N THR A 439 18.60 18.39 8.67
CA THR A 439 18.97 19.80 8.42
C THR A 439 20.30 20.13 9.10
N GLY A 440 20.46 19.73 10.36
CA GLY A 440 21.70 19.92 11.12
C GLY A 440 22.91 19.21 10.50
N VAL A 441 22.72 17.95 10.04
CA VAL A 441 23.77 17.17 9.37
C VAL A 441 24.19 17.82 8.06
N VAL A 442 23.25 18.31 7.24
CA VAL A 442 23.56 19.00 5.98
C VAL A 442 24.33 20.29 6.23
N ILE A 443 23.94 21.08 7.24
CA ILE A 443 24.67 22.31 7.63
C ILE A 443 26.08 21.96 8.10
N ALA A 444 26.25 20.95 8.95
CA ALA A 444 27.54 20.49 9.41
C ALA A 444 28.44 19.98 8.26
N ALA A 445 27.85 19.18 7.34
CA ALA A 445 28.55 18.71 6.15
C ALA A 445 28.97 19.88 5.24
N GLY A 446 28.13 20.91 5.10
CA GLY A 446 28.45 22.13 4.36
C GLY A 446 29.60 22.92 4.99
N LEU A 447 29.62 23.05 6.31
CA LEU A 447 30.74 23.66 7.04
C LEU A 447 32.04 22.85 6.83
N CYS A 448 31.96 21.52 6.95
CA CYS A 448 33.12 20.64 6.71
C CYS A 448 33.60 20.75 5.26
N ALA A 449 32.71 20.71 4.27
CA ALA A 449 33.04 20.86 2.86
C ALA A 449 33.73 22.19 2.54
N GLY A 450 33.30 23.28 3.23
CA GLY A 450 33.89 24.61 3.14
C GLY A 450 35.32 24.70 3.68
N THR A 451 35.77 23.75 4.49
CA THR A 451 37.19 23.72 4.97
C THR A 451 38.19 23.46 3.83
N LEU A 452 37.77 22.73 2.77
CA LEU A 452 38.63 22.43 1.61
C LEU A 452 39.09 23.72 0.88
N PRO A 453 38.17 24.59 0.39
CA PRO A 453 38.55 25.86 -0.21
C PRO A 453 39.25 26.79 0.78
N ALA A 454 38.83 26.78 2.04
CA ALA A 454 39.42 27.61 3.09
C ALA A 454 40.88 27.21 3.35
N TRP A 455 41.22 25.92 3.37
CA TRP A 455 42.56 25.42 3.55
C TRP A 455 43.43 25.73 2.33
N GLN A 456 42.92 25.63 1.12
CA GLN A 456 43.61 26.00 -0.09
C GLN A 456 43.96 27.49 -0.12
N ALA A 457 43.02 28.35 0.29
CA ALA A 457 43.27 29.79 0.44
C ALA A 457 44.28 30.11 1.53
N TYR A 458 44.31 29.34 2.64
CA TYR A 458 45.26 29.47 3.72
C TYR A 458 46.71 29.18 3.24
N ARG A 459 46.91 28.14 2.42
CA ARG A 459 48.22 27.75 1.90
C ARG A 459 48.77 28.68 0.81
N ASN A 460 47.90 29.35 0.07
CA ASN A 460 48.34 30.29 -0.95
C ASN A 460 48.98 31.52 -0.30
N SER A 461 50.26 31.66 -0.48
CA SER A 461 51.04 32.70 0.21
C SER A 461 50.78 34.10 -0.36
N LEU A 462 51.16 35.13 0.43
CA LEU A 462 51.10 36.51 0.03
C LEU A 462 51.89 36.83 -1.26
N ALA A 463 52.94 36.08 -1.56
CA ALA A 463 53.84 36.30 -2.67
C ALA A 463 53.13 36.09 -4.04
N ASP A 464 52.18 35.15 -4.13
CA ASP A 464 51.50 34.85 -5.38
C ASP A 464 50.39 35.89 -5.74
N GLY A 465 49.95 36.69 -4.76
CA GLY A 465 48.90 37.70 -4.95
C GLY A 465 49.39 39.04 -5.46
N LEU A 466 50.68 39.34 -5.34
CA LEU A 466 51.30 40.62 -5.73
C LEU A 466 52.13 40.57 -6.99
N SER A 467 52.51 39.36 -7.45
CA SER A 467 53.18 39.20 -8.74
C SER A 467 52.20 39.25 -9.89
N MET A 468 52.12 40.37 -10.58
CA MET A 468 51.46 40.40 -11.89
C MET A 468 52.31 39.56 -12.85
N ARG A 469 51.83 38.35 -13.23
CA ARG A 469 52.24 37.76 -14.50
C ARG A 469 51.58 38.55 -15.61
N ILE A 470 52.38 39.38 -16.27
CA ILE A 470 52.12 40.00 -17.58
C ILE A 470 52.04 38.89 -18.61
#